data_6479dc78258fd131a8bdd97bbbb0783e
#
_entry.id   6479dc78258fd131a8bdd97bbbb0783e
#
_cell.length_a   1.000
_cell.length_b   1.000
_cell.length_c   1.000
_cell.angle_alpha   90.00
_cell.angle_beta   90.00
_cell.angle_gamma   90.00
#
_symmetry.space_group_name_H-M   'P 1'
#
loop_
_entity.id
_entity.type
_entity.pdbx_description
1 polymer ?
#
loop_
_entity_poly.entity_id
_entity_poly.type
_entity_poly.pdbx_seq_one_letter_code
_entity_poly.pdbx_strand_id
1 'polypeptide(L)'
;MQRVPGGGLQPWSPAPLADTLSLALCLLLLGCLHCALAMSPCKEDEYPVGAECCPKCKPGYRVNQPCWEDCVPCDRGTYTAHPNGLSECLQCQVCDPAMGLETRRKCVSTENTVCGCDRGHFCVTEEGDDCAECRPHRVCGPGQRVQERDVFCKKLEMGRAPCARASAALTKTQTY
;
A
#
# COMPACT_ATOMS: atom_id res chain seq x y z
N MET A 1 3.65 -14.45 95.06
CA MET A 1 4.42 -13.91 93.90
C MET A 1 4.21 -14.85 92.72
N GLN A 2 3.28 -14.56 91.88
CA GLN A 2 3.00 -15.35 90.67
C GLN A 2 3.40 -14.49 89.42
N ARG A 3 4.27 -15.10 88.57
CA ARG A 3 4.74 -14.55 87.34
C ARG A 3 3.69 -14.87 86.28
N VAL A 4 3.24 -13.84 85.52
CA VAL A 4 2.41 -13.92 84.33
C VAL A 4 3.31 -14.21 83.16
N PRO A 5 3.02 -15.21 82.32
CA PRO A 5 3.77 -15.42 81.03
C PRO A 5 3.35 -14.47 79.99
N GLY A 6 4.32 -13.83 79.33
CA GLY A 6 4.12 -12.92 78.22
C GLY A 6 3.59 -13.62 76.95
N GLY A 7 2.51 -13.14 76.40
CA GLY A 7 1.99 -13.58 75.12
C GLY A 7 2.83 -13.02 73.94
N GLY A 8 3.55 -13.89 73.25
CA GLY A 8 4.22 -13.56 72.02
C GLY A 8 3.24 -13.40 70.88
N LEU A 9 3.24 -12.23 70.25
CA LEU A 9 2.54 -11.99 69.01
C LEU A 9 3.15 -12.82 67.88
N GLN A 10 2.42 -13.75 67.33
CA GLN A 10 2.83 -14.49 66.12
C GLN A 10 2.77 -13.56 64.94
N PRO A 11 3.79 -13.56 64.08
CA PRO A 11 3.74 -12.82 62.81
C PRO A 11 2.70 -13.46 61.88
N TRP A 12 1.84 -12.64 61.31
CA TRP A 12 0.86 -13.02 60.30
C TRP A 12 1.60 -13.52 59.05
N SER A 13 1.43 -14.78 58.74
CA SER A 13 1.87 -15.32 57.44
C SER A 13 0.99 -14.75 56.34
N PRO A 14 1.54 -14.23 55.25
CA PRO A 14 0.74 -13.80 54.09
C PRO A 14 0.01 -15.02 53.52
N ALA A 15 -1.24 -14.86 53.23
CA ALA A 15 -2.12 -15.92 52.76
C ALA A 15 -1.61 -16.45 51.38
N PRO A 16 -1.68 -17.76 51.11
CA PRO A 16 -1.17 -18.39 49.87
C PRO A 16 -1.97 -18.10 48.60
N LEU A 17 -2.98 -17.21 48.68
CA LEU A 17 -3.85 -16.85 47.57
C LEU A 17 -3.16 -15.95 46.51
N ALA A 18 -2.16 -15.16 46.91
CA ALA A 18 -1.45 -14.28 45.99
C ALA A 18 -0.51 -15.09 45.07
N ASP A 19 0.10 -16.15 45.58
CA ASP A 19 1.02 -16.99 44.83
C ASP A 19 0.32 -17.88 43.80
N THR A 20 -0.91 -18.37 44.15
CA THR A 20 -1.71 -19.20 43.25
C THR A 20 -2.26 -18.41 42.04
N LEU A 21 -2.68 -17.16 42.27
CA LEU A 21 -3.14 -16.26 41.20
C LEU A 21 -1.97 -15.87 40.27
N SER A 22 -0.80 -15.60 40.86
CA SER A 22 0.41 -15.28 40.09
C SER A 22 0.86 -16.47 39.24
N LEU A 23 0.82 -17.67 39.79
CA LEU A 23 1.19 -18.91 39.08
C LEU A 23 0.19 -19.21 37.96
N ALA A 24 -1.11 -19.06 38.22
CA ALA A 24 -2.14 -19.23 37.19
C ALA A 24 -1.99 -18.20 36.03
N LEU A 25 -1.70 -16.94 36.34
CA LEU A 25 -1.45 -15.89 35.34
C LEU A 25 -0.17 -16.19 34.53
N CYS A 26 0.91 -16.64 35.18
CA CYS A 26 2.12 -17.07 34.49
C CYS A 26 1.87 -18.25 33.55
N LEU A 27 1.11 -19.25 33.98
CA LEU A 27 0.78 -20.41 33.14
C LEU A 27 -0.11 -20.03 31.96
N LEU A 28 -1.07 -19.09 32.13
CA LEU A 28 -1.87 -18.54 31.05
C LEU A 28 -1.01 -17.74 30.07
N LEU A 29 -0.10 -16.90 30.55
CA LEU A 29 0.80 -16.13 29.70
C LEU A 29 1.79 -17.02 28.95
N LEU A 30 2.35 -18.04 29.59
CA LEU A 30 3.22 -19.03 28.96
C LEU A 30 2.44 -19.89 27.94
N GLY A 31 1.19 -20.25 28.22
CA GLY A 31 0.31 -20.96 27.30
C GLY A 31 -0.01 -20.12 26.05
N CYS A 32 -0.30 -18.83 26.21
CA CYS A 32 -0.47 -17.90 25.08
C CYS A 32 0.83 -17.75 24.27
N LEU A 33 1.99 -17.68 24.93
CA LEU A 33 3.28 -17.57 24.24
C LEU A 33 3.61 -18.84 23.44
N HIS A 34 3.31 -20.01 23.97
CA HIS A 34 3.48 -21.28 23.25
C HIS A 34 2.52 -21.42 22.08
N CYS A 35 1.27 -20.91 22.20
CA CYS A 35 0.32 -20.87 21.09
C CYS A 35 0.78 -19.94 19.96
N ALA A 36 1.37 -18.78 20.29
CA ALA A 36 1.91 -17.83 19.31
C ALA A 36 3.17 -18.36 18.59
N LEU A 37 3.97 -19.19 19.26
CA LEU A 37 5.18 -19.80 18.68
C LEU A 37 4.91 -21.07 17.86
N ALA A 38 3.72 -21.66 17.97
CA ALA A 38 3.37 -22.90 17.27
C ALA A 38 2.86 -22.69 15.84
N MET A 39 2.60 -21.42 15.42
CA MET A 39 2.22 -21.11 14.05
C MET A 39 3.50 -20.85 13.24
N SER A 40 4.10 -21.89 12.69
CA SER A 40 5.12 -21.71 11.66
C SER A 40 4.48 -20.96 10.49
N PRO A 41 5.06 -19.83 10.03
CA PRO A 41 4.56 -19.17 8.86
C PRO A 41 4.63 -20.14 7.66
N CYS A 42 3.59 -20.15 6.82
CA CYS A 42 3.61 -20.91 5.58
C CYS A 42 4.77 -20.42 4.70
N LYS A 43 5.25 -21.27 3.81
CA LYS A 43 6.27 -20.89 2.83
C LYS A 43 5.74 -19.77 1.92
N GLU A 44 6.66 -19.11 1.20
CA GLU A 44 6.32 -17.99 0.31
C GLU A 44 5.34 -18.39 -0.80
N ASP A 45 5.40 -19.63 -1.26
CA ASP A 45 4.53 -20.23 -2.27
C ASP A 45 3.23 -20.84 -1.72
N GLU A 46 2.99 -20.73 -0.41
CA GLU A 46 1.84 -21.25 0.30
C GLU A 46 0.99 -20.13 0.93
N TYR A 47 -0.29 -20.45 1.21
CA TYR A 47 -1.19 -19.57 1.96
C TYR A 47 -1.87 -20.36 3.10
N PRO A 48 -2.19 -19.72 4.23
CA PRO A 48 -2.78 -20.41 5.38
C PRO A 48 -4.28 -20.66 5.19
N VAL A 49 -4.73 -21.87 5.50
CA VAL A 49 -6.13 -22.26 5.60
C VAL A 49 -6.33 -22.99 6.92
N GLY A 50 -6.85 -22.27 7.92
CA GLY A 50 -6.93 -22.80 9.29
C GLY A 50 -5.54 -23.07 9.87
N ALA A 51 -5.22 -24.33 10.12
CA ALA A 51 -3.93 -24.78 10.62
C ALA A 51 -3.01 -25.36 9.53
N GLU A 52 -3.46 -25.41 8.29
CA GLU A 52 -2.74 -26.00 7.16
C GLU A 52 -2.18 -24.92 6.24
N CYS A 53 -1.09 -25.24 5.54
CA CYS A 53 -0.52 -24.42 4.48
C CYS A 53 -0.81 -25.03 3.14
N CYS A 54 -1.37 -24.27 2.23
CA CYS A 54 -1.84 -24.70 0.92
C CYS A 54 -1.09 -24.00 -0.20
N PRO A 55 -0.83 -24.64 -1.34
CA PRO A 55 -0.13 -24.01 -2.45
C PRO A 55 -0.93 -22.86 -3.06
N LYS A 56 -0.25 -21.75 -3.39
CA LYS A 56 -0.83 -20.60 -4.08
C LYS A 56 -1.09 -20.90 -5.55
N CYS A 57 -2.19 -20.36 -6.07
CA CYS A 57 -2.42 -20.28 -7.50
C CYS A 57 -1.53 -19.23 -8.16
N LYS A 58 -1.09 -19.49 -9.40
CA LYS A 58 -0.32 -18.55 -10.20
C LYS A 58 -1.15 -17.31 -10.59
N PRO A 59 -0.50 -16.19 -10.99
CA PRO A 59 -1.22 -15.03 -11.52
C PRO A 59 -2.19 -15.42 -12.65
N GLY A 60 -3.34 -14.76 -12.70
CA GLY A 60 -4.41 -15.03 -13.65
C GLY A 60 -5.33 -16.18 -13.25
N TYR A 61 -5.11 -16.77 -12.07
CA TYR A 61 -5.90 -17.88 -11.54
C TYR A 61 -6.34 -17.61 -10.10
N ARG A 62 -7.41 -18.26 -9.68
CA ARG A 62 -7.93 -18.29 -8.31
C ARG A 62 -8.06 -19.72 -7.82
N VAL A 63 -8.18 -19.90 -6.52
CA VAL A 63 -8.43 -21.19 -5.88
C VAL A 63 -9.90 -21.58 -6.09
N ASN A 64 -10.14 -22.77 -6.59
CA ASN A 64 -11.49 -23.33 -6.69
C ASN A 64 -11.90 -24.01 -5.37
N GLN A 65 -10.99 -24.84 -4.81
CA GLN A 65 -11.17 -25.46 -3.51
C GLN A 65 -9.91 -25.32 -2.66
N PRO A 66 -10.02 -24.91 -1.37
CA PRO A 66 -8.89 -24.75 -0.48
C PRO A 66 -8.03 -26.03 -0.41
N CYS A 67 -6.71 -25.86 -0.43
CA CYS A 67 -5.72 -26.94 -0.29
C CYS A 67 -5.72 -28.03 -1.39
N TRP A 68 -6.47 -27.85 -2.44
CA TRP A 68 -6.39 -28.68 -3.64
C TRP A 68 -5.61 -27.89 -4.70
N GLU A 69 -4.82 -28.58 -5.49
CA GLU A 69 -4.11 -27.96 -6.63
C GLU A 69 -5.08 -27.61 -7.79
N ASP A 70 -6.29 -27.24 -7.45
CA ASP A 70 -7.38 -26.93 -8.39
C ASP A 70 -7.51 -25.41 -8.52
N CYS A 71 -6.66 -24.85 -9.39
CA CYS A 71 -6.71 -23.42 -9.75
C CYS A 71 -7.51 -23.26 -11.05
N VAL A 72 -8.50 -22.36 -11.01
CA VAL A 72 -9.30 -22.01 -12.18
C VAL A 72 -8.92 -20.61 -12.69
N PRO A 73 -8.93 -20.39 -14.02
CA PRO A 73 -8.59 -19.08 -14.57
C PRO A 73 -9.59 -18.01 -14.13
N CYS A 74 -9.12 -16.77 -14.04
CA CYS A 74 -9.97 -15.62 -13.80
C CYS A 74 -10.95 -15.41 -14.96
N ASP A 75 -12.18 -15.03 -14.62
CA ASP A 75 -13.21 -14.65 -15.58
C ASP A 75 -12.87 -13.31 -16.26
N ARG A 76 -13.54 -13.05 -17.39
CA ARG A 76 -13.40 -11.75 -18.08
C ARG A 76 -13.76 -10.60 -17.17
N GLY A 77 -12.90 -9.56 -17.15
CA GLY A 77 -13.08 -8.39 -16.29
C GLY A 77 -12.57 -8.59 -14.86
N THR A 78 -11.85 -9.70 -14.62
CA THR A 78 -11.20 -9.96 -13.34
C THR A 78 -9.74 -10.37 -13.53
N TYR A 79 -8.92 -10.19 -12.48
CA TYR A 79 -7.49 -10.47 -12.53
C TYR A 79 -6.92 -10.90 -11.18
N THR A 80 -5.74 -11.52 -11.20
CA THR A 80 -4.86 -11.68 -10.04
C THR A 80 -3.43 -11.43 -10.50
N ALA A 81 -2.77 -10.40 -9.93
CA ALA A 81 -1.42 -9.99 -10.37
C ALA A 81 -0.29 -10.84 -9.77
N HIS A 82 -0.55 -11.51 -8.66
CA HIS A 82 0.46 -12.25 -7.89
C HIS A 82 -0.01 -13.65 -7.55
N PRO A 83 0.92 -14.58 -7.19
CA PRO A 83 0.57 -15.86 -6.61
C PRO A 83 -0.35 -15.68 -5.40
N ASN A 84 -1.47 -16.38 -5.36
CA ASN A 84 -2.53 -16.09 -4.41
C ASN A 84 -3.30 -17.33 -3.93
N GLY A 85 -4.03 -17.14 -2.81
CA GLY A 85 -4.99 -18.09 -2.26
C GLY A 85 -6.43 -17.58 -2.31
N LEU A 86 -6.75 -16.67 -3.26
CA LEU A 86 -8.06 -16.04 -3.37
C LEU A 86 -9.10 -17.02 -3.95
N SER A 87 -10.29 -17.05 -3.35
CA SER A 87 -11.44 -17.78 -3.88
C SER A 87 -12.11 -17.09 -5.06
N GLU A 88 -11.86 -15.77 -5.23
CA GLU A 88 -12.39 -14.94 -6.31
C GLU A 88 -11.27 -14.04 -6.84
N CYS A 89 -11.23 -13.82 -8.17
CA CYS A 89 -10.33 -12.85 -8.76
C CYS A 89 -10.81 -11.42 -8.50
N LEU A 90 -9.87 -10.48 -8.46
CA LEU A 90 -10.13 -9.07 -8.24
C LEU A 90 -10.82 -8.48 -9.48
N GLN A 91 -11.79 -7.59 -9.27
CA GLN A 91 -12.44 -6.87 -10.36
C GLN A 91 -11.46 -5.89 -11.02
N CYS A 92 -11.48 -5.85 -12.35
CA CYS A 92 -10.71 -4.86 -13.08
C CYS A 92 -11.26 -3.46 -12.81
N GLN A 93 -10.35 -2.53 -12.60
CA GLN A 93 -10.65 -1.12 -12.48
C GLN A 93 -11.22 -0.56 -13.77
N VAL A 94 -12.13 0.40 -13.65
CA VAL A 94 -12.69 1.15 -14.76
C VAL A 94 -12.22 2.59 -14.67
N CYS A 95 -11.57 3.10 -15.74
CA CYS A 95 -11.17 4.49 -15.81
C CYS A 95 -12.40 5.34 -16.16
N ASP A 96 -12.81 6.22 -15.24
CA ASP A 96 -13.99 7.07 -15.41
C ASP A 96 -13.66 8.32 -16.24
N PRO A 97 -14.22 8.47 -17.46
CA PRO A 97 -14.00 9.66 -18.27
C PRO A 97 -14.54 10.94 -17.62
N ALA A 98 -15.55 10.85 -16.73
CA ALA A 98 -16.06 12.01 -16.01
C ALA A 98 -15.04 12.58 -15.02
N MET A 99 -14.06 11.77 -14.60
CA MET A 99 -12.91 12.17 -13.79
C MET A 99 -11.67 12.55 -14.62
N GLY A 100 -11.80 12.66 -15.94
CA GLY A 100 -10.68 12.92 -16.86
C GLY A 100 -9.73 11.74 -17.01
N LEU A 101 -10.18 10.53 -16.67
CA LEU A 101 -9.39 9.30 -16.78
C LEU A 101 -9.63 8.61 -18.13
N GLU A 102 -8.58 8.11 -18.74
CA GLU A 102 -8.63 7.23 -19.91
C GLU A 102 -7.84 5.94 -19.69
N THR A 103 -8.25 4.87 -20.36
CA THR A 103 -7.55 3.58 -20.27
C THR A 103 -6.22 3.63 -21.02
N ARG A 104 -5.11 3.50 -20.32
CA ARG A 104 -3.76 3.37 -20.90
C ARG A 104 -3.42 1.93 -21.25
N ARG A 105 -3.72 1.00 -20.35
CA ARG A 105 -3.62 -0.45 -20.58
C ARG A 105 -4.90 -1.13 -20.13
N LYS A 106 -5.41 -2.01 -20.99
CA LYS A 106 -6.61 -2.80 -20.67
C LYS A 106 -6.27 -3.91 -19.69
N CYS A 107 -7.22 -4.22 -18.81
CA CYS A 107 -7.13 -5.36 -17.93
C CYS A 107 -6.95 -6.66 -18.70
N VAL A 108 -6.07 -7.50 -18.20
CA VAL A 108 -5.90 -8.90 -18.59
C VAL A 108 -5.94 -9.76 -17.34
N SER A 109 -6.04 -11.07 -17.44
CA SER A 109 -6.17 -11.96 -16.27
C SER A 109 -5.04 -11.84 -15.25
N THR A 110 -3.86 -11.35 -15.65
CA THR A 110 -2.68 -11.19 -14.81
C THR A 110 -2.38 -9.75 -14.39
N GLU A 111 -3.10 -8.76 -14.91
CA GLU A 111 -2.85 -7.34 -14.63
C GLU A 111 -4.16 -6.55 -14.63
N ASN A 112 -4.25 -5.58 -13.70
CA ASN A 112 -5.37 -4.63 -13.66
C ASN A 112 -5.36 -3.68 -14.86
N THR A 113 -6.48 -3.00 -15.08
CA THR A 113 -6.52 -1.82 -15.95
C THR A 113 -5.55 -0.78 -15.41
N VAL A 114 -4.86 -0.08 -16.29
CA VAL A 114 -4.06 1.11 -15.94
C VAL A 114 -4.75 2.33 -16.53
N CYS A 115 -5.07 3.28 -15.67
CA CYS A 115 -5.65 4.55 -16.05
C CYS A 115 -4.57 5.63 -16.19
N GLY A 116 -4.83 6.60 -17.05
CA GLY A 116 -4.06 7.82 -17.17
C GLY A 116 -4.98 8.98 -17.43
N CYS A 117 -4.44 10.20 -17.46
CA CYS A 117 -5.27 11.36 -17.75
C CYS A 117 -5.49 11.53 -19.24
N ASP A 118 -6.70 11.93 -19.62
CA ASP A 118 -7.03 12.32 -20.96
C ASP A 118 -6.36 13.66 -21.35
N ARG A 119 -6.55 14.08 -22.61
CA ARG A 119 -5.99 15.35 -23.10
C ARG A 119 -6.57 16.53 -22.31
N GLY A 120 -5.70 17.39 -21.81
CA GLY A 120 -6.09 18.58 -21.06
C GLY A 120 -6.20 18.36 -19.56
N HIS A 121 -5.89 17.16 -19.07
CA HIS A 121 -5.80 16.82 -17.66
C HIS A 121 -4.39 16.37 -17.28
N PHE A 122 -4.05 16.49 -15.99
CA PHE A 122 -2.81 16.00 -15.41
C PHE A 122 -3.10 15.13 -14.19
N CYS A 123 -2.23 14.18 -13.91
CA CYS A 123 -2.36 13.29 -12.78
C CYS A 123 -1.98 14.00 -11.47
N VAL A 124 -2.82 13.85 -10.47
CA VAL A 124 -2.60 14.37 -9.11
C VAL A 124 -2.11 13.28 -8.17
N THR A 125 -2.68 12.09 -8.29
CA THR A 125 -2.37 10.94 -7.45
C THR A 125 -1.91 9.79 -8.34
N GLU A 126 -0.59 9.52 -8.31
CA GLU A 126 0.04 8.44 -9.06
C GLU A 126 0.31 7.24 -8.15
N GLU A 127 -0.04 6.04 -8.61
CA GLU A 127 0.29 4.76 -7.98
C GLU A 127 1.02 3.88 -9.00
N GLY A 128 2.36 3.98 -9.01
CA GLY A 128 3.18 3.36 -10.06
C GLY A 128 2.88 3.97 -11.44
N ASP A 129 2.41 3.14 -12.39
CA ASP A 129 2.02 3.57 -13.73
C ASP A 129 0.55 4.04 -13.82
N ASP A 130 -0.22 3.86 -12.75
CA ASP A 130 -1.65 4.17 -12.67
C ASP A 130 -1.90 5.57 -12.13
N CYS A 131 -2.94 6.23 -12.63
CA CYS A 131 -3.40 7.52 -12.14
C CYS A 131 -4.79 7.37 -11.51
N ALA A 132 -4.87 7.65 -10.22
CA ALA A 132 -6.12 7.56 -9.47
C ALA A 132 -6.99 8.82 -9.57
N GLU A 133 -6.40 10.00 -9.77
CA GLU A 133 -7.11 11.28 -9.86
C GLU A 133 -6.49 12.18 -10.91
N CYS A 134 -7.32 12.66 -11.84
CA CYS A 134 -6.93 13.64 -12.84
C CYS A 134 -7.62 14.98 -12.61
N ARG A 135 -6.89 16.07 -12.89
CA ARG A 135 -7.43 17.45 -12.84
C ARG A 135 -7.17 18.17 -14.16
N PRO A 136 -8.10 19.04 -14.59
CA PRO A 136 -7.90 19.80 -15.80
C PRO A 136 -6.75 20.80 -15.65
N HIS A 137 -5.96 20.96 -16.73
CA HIS A 137 -4.97 22.02 -16.82
C HIS A 137 -5.65 23.39 -16.71
N ARG A 138 -5.05 24.29 -15.94
CA ARG A 138 -5.50 25.68 -15.89
C ARG A 138 -5.03 26.43 -17.13
N VAL A 139 -5.96 27.11 -17.79
CA VAL A 139 -5.62 28.07 -18.84
C VAL A 139 -5.24 29.39 -18.14
N CYS A 140 -3.97 29.74 -18.20
CA CYS A 140 -3.50 31.03 -17.66
C CYS A 140 -3.91 32.18 -18.57
N GLY A 141 -4.32 33.29 -17.96
CA GLY A 141 -4.69 34.51 -18.70
C GLY A 141 -3.47 35.21 -19.32
N PRO A 142 -3.68 36.23 -20.17
CA PRO A 142 -2.63 37.03 -20.77
C PRO A 142 -1.66 37.60 -19.71
N GLY A 143 -0.36 37.45 -19.92
CA GLY A 143 0.67 37.89 -18.99
C GLY A 143 0.87 36.98 -17.77
N GLN A 144 0.34 35.77 -17.80
CA GLN A 144 0.55 34.75 -16.80
C GLN A 144 1.23 33.53 -17.41
N ARG A 145 1.99 32.81 -16.59
CA ARG A 145 2.55 31.52 -16.96
C ARG A 145 2.18 30.47 -15.91
N VAL A 146 2.09 29.23 -16.34
CA VAL A 146 1.96 28.09 -15.44
C VAL A 146 3.23 27.96 -14.61
N GLN A 147 3.08 27.90 -13.30
CA GLN A 147 4.16 27.62 -12.38
C GLN A 147 3.92 26.25 -11.78
N GLU A 148 4.91 25.39 -11.92
CA GLU A 148 4.98 24.06 -11.33
C GLU A 148 3.73 23.17 -11.51
N ARG A 149 3.83 22.17 -12.40
CA ARG A 149 2.83 21.11 -12.65
C ARG A 149 1.37 21.59 -12.74
N ASP A 150 1.14 22.64 -13.53
CA ASP A 150 -0.22 23.10 -13.92
C ASP A 150 -1.19 23.50 -12.80
N VAL A 151 -0.70 23.66 -11.56
CA VAL A 151 -1.56 23.94 -10.41
C VAL A 151 -1.85 25.42 -10.23
N PHE A 152 -0.88 26.32 -10.55
CA PHE A 152 -1.02 27.76 -10.33
C PHE A 152 -0.55 28.59 -11.52
N CYS A 153 -1.36 29.61 -11.89
CA CYS A 153 -0.94 30.64 -12.81
C CYS A 153 -0.23 31.77 -12.04
N LYS A 154 1.03 32.05 -12.36
CA LYS A 154 1.77 33.18 -11.81
C LYS A 154 1.81 34.31 -12.82
N LYS A 155 1.51 35.53 -12.37
CA LYS A 155 1.68 36.73 -13.19
C LYS A 155 3.14 36.85 -13.60
N LEU A 156 3.40 37.03 -14.90
CA LEU A 156 4.72 37.35 -15.38
C LEU A 156 5.06 38.73 -14.80
N GLU A 157 5.94 38.80 -13.80
CA GLU A 157 6.54 40.05 -13.42
C GLU A 157 7.36 40.50 -14.62
N MET A 158 7.05 41.71 -15.15
CA MET A 158 7.87 42.36 -16.15
C MET A 158 9.18 42.80 -15.46
N GLY A 159 9.99 41.81 -15.09
CA GLY A 159 11.36 42.01 -14.72
C GLY A 159 12.13 42.34 -15.97
N ARG A 160 12.74 43.52 -15.95
CA ARG A 160 13.76 44.03 -16.88
C ARG A 160 14.28 42.96 -17.81
N ALA A 161 13.98 43.11 -19.12
CA ALA A 161 14.61 42.34 -20.14
C ALA A 161 16.14 42.34 -19.90
N PRO A 162 16.80 41.17 -19.84
CA PRO A 162 18.24 41.17 -19.91
C PRO A 162 18.60 41.77 -21.26
N CYS A 163 19.38 42.84 -21.23
CA CYS A 163 19.96 43.44 -22.45
C CYS A 163 20.58 42.30 -23.27
N ALA A 164 20.00 42.05 -24.41
CA ALA A 164 20.59 41.10 -25.39
C ALA A 164 21.97 41.66 -25.73
N ARG A 165 23.03 40.97 -25.28
CA ARG A 165 24.36 41.13 -25.85
C ARG A 165 24.25 40.71 -27.30
N ALA A 166 24.32 41.69 -28.19
CA ALA A 166 24.53 41.47 -29.59
C ALA A 166 25.84 40.71 -29.78
N SER A 167 25.76 39.41 -29.98
CA SER A 167 26.88 38.65 -30.50
C SER A 167 27.04 38.99 -31.97
N ALA A 168 28.02 39.78 -32.30
CA ALA A 168 28.46 40.03 -33.65
C ALA A 168 28.82 38.68 -34.31
N ALA A 169 27.96 38.26 -35.26
CA ALA A 169 28.25 37.15 -36.14
C ALA A 169 29.36 37.59 -37.10
N LEU A 170 30.55 37.09 -36.93
CA LEU A 170 31.61 37.12 -37.90
C LEU A 170 31.22 36.30 -39.12
N THR A 171 30.84 37.03 -40.18
CA THR A 171 30.74 36.47 -41.54
C THR A 171 32.11 35.99 -42.00
N LYS A 172 32.34 34.71 -42.06
CA LYS A 172 33.44 34.12 -42.82
C LYS A 172 32.97 33.84 -44.23
N THR A 173 33.34 34.75 -45.13
CA THR A 173 33.40 34.53 -46.56
C THR A 173 34.43 33.45 -46.82
N GLN A 174 34.07 32.34 -47.42
CA GLN A 174 34.98 31.43 -48.07
C GLN A 174 34.71 31.43 -49.54
N THR A 175 35.61 32.11 -50.27
CA THR A 175 35.90 31.93 -51.69
C THR A 175 36.81 30.70 -51.84
N TYR A 176 36.42 29.79 -52.67
CA TYR A 176 37.00 28.93 -53.72
C TYR A 176 36.18 27.66 -53.86
#